data_98f64a04ea4e1231b423ccd760d9356a
#
_entry.id   98f64a04ea4e1231b423ccd760d9356a
#
_cell.length_a   1.000
_cell.length_b   1.000
_cell.length_c   1.000
_cell.angle_alpha   90.00
_cell.angle_beta   90.00
_cell.angle_gamma   90.00
#
_symmetry.space_group_name_H-M   'P 1'
#
loop_
_entity.id
_entity.type
_entity.pdbx_description
1 polymer ?
#
loop_
_entity_poly.entity_id
_entity_poly.type
_entity_poly.pdbx_seq_one_letter_code
_entity_poly.pdbx_strand_id
1 'polypeptide(L)'
;MSNRLVFGIIGGAGVAATNKFNHLLEQKITKGNASRDSHHPIVISYQATQVPSRSMFLEGRGKSFVPGYIEISNDLKNSGATILCMTCNTAHYAIDEIQSSTGMPFINLVSEVVKAVKKDKYGTVGIMASSGSVQTNIYDKYFQKEYPEAKIIYPSDEMQSELTRGIINIKNINRFSSLTDSERPKGIFKNV
;
A
#
# COMPACT_ATOMS: atom_id res chain seq x y z
N MET A 1 -10.13 -30.40 7.41
CA MET A 1 -10.72 -29.07 7.39
C MET A 1 -10.37 -28.45 6.04
N SER A 2 -11.35 -28.00 5.26
CA SER A 2 -11.10 -27.40 3.93
C SER A 2 -10.18 -26.19 4.12
N ASN A 3 -9.12 -26.10 3.32
CA ASN A 3 -8.13 -25.01 3.34
C ASN A 3 -8.77 -23.72 2.75
N ARG A 4 -9.75 -23.16 3.50
CA ARG A 4 -10.53 -22.00 3.06
C ARG A 4 -9.63 -20.76 3.10
N LEU A 5 -9.50 -20.08 1.96
CA LEU A 5 -8.75 -18.84 1.86
C LEU A 5 -9.50 -17.72 2.59
N VAL A 6 -8.85 -17.10 3.57
CA VAL A 6 -9.35 -15.96 4.34
C VAL A 6 -8.34 -14.83 4.25
N PHE A 7 -8.73 -13.73 3.61
CA PHE A 7 -7.87 -12.56 3.47
C PHE A 7 -7.93 -11.67 4.71
N GLY A 8 -6.78 -11.41 5.31
CA GLY A 8 -6.61 -10.37 6.32
C GLY A 8 -6.05 -9.09 5.69
N ILE A 9 -6.75 -7.98 5.85
CA ILE A 9 -6.36 -6.67 5.31
C ILE A 9 -5.94 -5.77 6.45
N ILE A 10 -4.65 -5.39 6.49
CA ILE A 10 -4.14 -4.34 7.37
C ILE A 10 -4.29 -3.01 6.63
N GLY A 11 -5.39 -2.33 6.94
CA GLY A 11 -5.80 -1.06 6.36
C GLY A 11 -5.58 0.13 7.30
N GLY A 12 -6.24 1.24 7.03
CA GLY A 12 -6.25 2.43 7.89
C GLY A 12 -5.06 3.38 7.73
N ALA A 13 -4.03 2.94 7.07
CA ALA A 13 -2.81 3.72 6.80
C ALA A 13 -2.73 4.29 5.36
N GLY A 14 -3.72 4.85 4.97
CA GLY A 14 -4.75 5.66 4.58
C GLY A 14 -6.11 4.94 4.47
N VAL A 15 -7.08 5.47 5.18
CA VAL A 15 -8.46 4.95 5.18
C VAL A 15 -9.06 4.95 3.78
N ALA A 16 -8.91 6.04 3.03
CA ALA A 16 -9.42 6.14 1.66
C ALA A 16 -8.81 5.09 0.72
N ALA A 17 -7.52 4.78 0.86
CA ALA A 17 -6.85 3.74 0.07
C ALA A 17 -7.42 2.35 0.41
N THR A 18 -7.67 2.08 1.69
CA THR A 18 -8.28 0.82 2.13
C THR A 18 -9.69 0.64 1.58
N ASN A 19 -10.51 1.70 1.64
CA ASN A 19 -11.86 1.65 1.09
C ASN A 19 -11.84 1.42 -0.43
N LYS A 20 -10.92 2.09 -1.14
CA LYS A 20 -10.75 1.88 -2.58
C LYS A 20 -10.27 0.47 -2.90
N PHE A 21 -9.35 -0.08 -2.10
CA PHE A 21 -8.89 -1.47 -2.25
C PHE A 21 -10.04 -2.46 -2.08
N ASN A 22 -10.83 -2.35 -1.02
CA ASN A 22 -11.99 -3.21 -0.79
C ASN A 22 -12.99 -3.16 -1.96
N HIS A 23 -13.28 -1.96 -2.46
CA HIS A 23 -14.16 -1.77 -3.61
C HIS A 23 -13.58 -2.42 -4.89
N LEU A 24 -12.28 -2.25 -5.16
CA LEU A 24 -11.64 -2.86 -6.32
C LEU A 24 -11.56 -4.38 -6.21
N LEU A 25 -11.36 -4.90 -5.00
CA LEU A 25 -11.36 -6.35 -4.73
C LEU A 25 -12.74 -6.95 -5.05
N GLU A 26 -13.81 -6.34 -4.53
CA GLU A 26 -15.18 -6.74 -4.84
C GLU A 26 -15.44 -6.72 -6.36
N GLN A 27 -15.16 -5.60 -7.03
CA GLN A 27 -15.35 -5.47 -8.48
C GLN A 27 -14.57 -6.52 -9.28
N LYS A 28 -13.32 -6.81 -8.88
CA LYS A 28 -12.47 -7.78 -9.58
C LYS A 28 -13.06 -9.20 -9.48
N ILE A 29 -13.57 -9.56 -8.31
CA ILE A 29 -14.15 -10.87 -8.06
C ILE A 29 -15.48 -11.01 -8.83
N THR A 30 -16.33 -9.99 -8.77
CA THR A 30 -17.60 -9.95 -9.51
C THR A 30 -17.38 -10.05 -11.03
N LYS A 31 -16.40 -9.33 -11.58
CA LYS A 31 -16.00 -9.45 -13.00
C LYS A 31 -15.43 -10.83 -13.34
N GLY A 32 -14.91 -11.55 -12.36
CA GLY A 32 -14.43 -12.94 -12.47
C GLY A 32 -15.53 -13.98 -12.36
N ASN A 33 -16.80 -13.61 -12.64
CA ASN A 33 -18.00 -14.47 -12.63
C ASN A 33 -18.54 -14.81 -11.23
N ALA A 34 -18.24 -14.05 -10.19
CA ALA A 34 -18.95 -14.19 -8.93
C ALA A 34 -20.39 -13.67 -9.09
N SER A 35 -21.36 -14.58 -8.99
CA SER A 35 -22.80 -14.27 -9.16
C SER A 35 -23.60 -14.43 -7.85
N ARG A 36 -22.93 -14.77 -6.75
CA ARG A 36 -23.52 -14.97 -5.42
C ARG A 36 -22.50 -14.55 -4.36
N ASP A 37 -22.97 -14.17 -3.17
CA ASP A 37 -22.13 -13.80 -2.04
C ASP A 37 -21.13 -14.92 -1.66
N SER A 38 -21.56 -16.17 -1.75
CA SER A 38 -20.71 -17.33 -1.48
C SER A 38 -19.53 -17.52 -2.45
N HIS A 39 -19.52 -16.81 -3.57
CA HIS A 39 -18.41 -16.80 -4.52
C HIS A 39 -17.32 -15.79 -4.14
N HIS A 40 -17.59 -14.91 -3.18
CA HIS A 40 -16.60 -13.99 -2.64
C HIS A 40 -15.77 -14.66 -1.54
N PRO A 41 -14.47 -14.33 -1.40
CA PRO A 41 -13.65 -14.81 -0.30
C PRO A 41 -14.10 -14.21 1.03
N ILE A 42 -13.75 -14.86 2.13
CA ILE A 42 -13.82 -14.21 3.43
C ILE A 42 -12.75 -13.14 3.50
N VAL A 43 -13.14 -11.94 3.94
CA VAL A 43 -12.24 -10.82 4.15
C VAL A 43 -12.41 -10.32 5.58
N ILE A 44 -11.28 -10.23 6.31
CA ILE A 44 -11.21 -9.61 7.64
C ILE A 44 -10.38 -8.34 7.47
N SER A 45 -10.99 -7.17 7.64
CA SER A 45 -10.32 -5.87 7.47
C SER A 45 -10.11 -5.19 8.81
N TYR A 46 -8.86 -4.86 9.13
CA TYR A 46 -8.46 -4.14 10.33
C TYR A 46 -8.04 -2.71 9.95
N GLN A 47 -8.73 -1.71 10.49
CA GLN A 47 -8.39 -0.30 10.27
C GLN A 47 -7.36 0.18 11.31
N ALA A 48 -6.10 0.00 11.00
CA ALA A 48 -4.94 0.30 11.85
C ALA A 48 -4.63 1.82 11.96
N THR A 49 -5.64 2.64 12.28
CA THR A 49 -5.55 4.11 12.28
C THR A 49 -4.69 4.67 13.41
N GLN A 50 -4.49 3.92 14.48
CA GLN A 50 -3.73 4.34 15.68
C GLN A 50 -2.24 3.95 15.63
N VAL A 51 -1.82 3.16 14.64
CA VAL A 51 -0.41 2.80 14.49
C VAL A 51 0.42 4.04 14.11
N PRO A 52 1.62 4.23 14.70
CA PRO A 52 2.49 5.36 14.40
C PRO A 52 2.73 5.59 12.90
N SER A 53 2.96 6.85 12.53
CA SER A 53 3.20 7.23 11.14
C SER A 53 4.43 6.56 10.56
N ARG A 54 4.27 5.79 9.47
CA ARG A 54 5.36 5.11 8.74
C ARG A 54 6.35 6.13 8.16
N SER A 55 5.84 7.21 7.58
CA SER A 55 6.70 8.26 7.02
C SER A 55 7.53 8.95 8.11
N MET A 56 6.92 9.35 9.22
CA MET A 56 7.65 9.99 10.32
C MET A 56 8.72 9.05 10.92
N PHE A 57 8.43 7.76 11.02
CA PHE A 57 9.43 6.79 11.48
C PHE A 57 10.62 6.70 10.53
N LEU A 58 10.37 6.57 9.21
CA LEU A 58 11.43 6.49 8.20
C LEU A 58 12.26 7.77 8.09
N GLU A 59 11.68 8.90 8.42
CA GLU A 59 12.36 10.20 8.50
C GLU A 59 13.07 10.44 9.84
N GLY A 60 13.11 9.44 10.74
CA GLY A 60 13.75 9.56 12.07
C GLY A 60 12.99 10.46 13.07
N ARG A 61 11.74 10.83 12.77
CA ARG A 61 10.93 11.79 13.55
C ARG A 61 9.79 11.15 14.34
N GLY A 62 9.66 9.84 14.33
CA GLY A 62 8.52 9.14 14.94
C GLY A 62 8.86 7.78 15.51
N LYS A 63 7.92 7.25 16.30
CA LYS A 63 8.02 5.89 16.84
C LYS A 63 7.89 4.84 15.74
N SER A 64 8.50 3.67 15.95
CA SER A 64 8.34 2.54 15.06
C SER A 64 6.88 2.11 14.95
N PHE A 65 6.45 1.84 13.74
CA PHE A 65 5.14 1.29 13.44
C PHE A 65 5.14 -0.26 13.46
N VAL A 66 6.30 -0.87 13.44
CA VAL A 66 6.46 -2.33 13.26
C VAL A 66 5.77 -3.14 14.36
N PRO A 67 5.94 -2.82 15.67
CA PRO A 67 5.24 -3.56 16.72
C PRO A 67 3.72 -3.57 16.56
N GLY A 68 3.12 -2.43 16.19
CA GLY A 68 1.68 -2.35 15.96
C GLY A 68 1.21 -3.18 14.76
N TYR A 69 2.01 -3.26 13.69
CA TYR A 69 1.69 -4.14 12.55
C TYR A 69 1.84 -5.62 12.89
N ILE A 70 2.81 -5.99 13.74
CA ILE A 70 2.96 -7.37 14.25
C ILE A 70 1.74 -7.75 15.10
N GLU A 71 1.32 -6.88 16.02
CA GLU A 71 0.13 -7.09 16.87
C GLU A 71 -1.12 -7.32 16.00
N ILE A 72 -1.41 -6.40 15.07
CA ILE A 72 -2.57 -6.50 14.18
C ILE A 72 -2.50 -7.75 13.29
N SER A 73 -1.31 -8.15 12.84
CA SER A 73 -1.13 -9.37 12.06
C SER A 73 -1.49 -10.61 12.88
N ASN A 74 -1.12 -10.64 14.16
CA ASN A 74 -1.51 -11.71 15.08
C ASN A 74 -3.00 -11.71 15.38
N ASP A 75 -3.64 -10.56 15.53
CA ASP A 75 -5.09 -10.43 15.70
C ASP A 75 -5.84 -10.99 14.50
N LEU A 76 -5.40 -10.65 13.29
CA LEU A 76 -5.97 -11.18 12.05
C LEU A 76 -5.77 -12.70 11.94
N LYS A 77 -4.58 -13.21 12.29
CA LYS A 77 -4.28 -14.64 12.36
C LYS A 77 -5.22 -15.36 13.33
N ASN A 78 -5.37 -14.83 14.53
CA ASN A 78 -6.26 -15.38 15.56
C ASN A 78 -7.74 -15.33 15.16
N SER A 79 -8.11 -14.35 14.32
CA SER A 79 -9.45 -14.23 13.72
C SER A 79 -9.66 -15.17 12.53
N GLY A 80 -8.65 -15.97 12.16
CA GLY A 80 -8.74 -16.99 11.12
C GLY A 80 -8.24 -16.56 9.73
N ALA A 81 -7.57 -15.40 9.60
CA ALA A 81 -6.91 -15.04 8.35
C ALA A 81 -5.82 -16.06 8.00
N THR A 82 -5.73 -16.43 6.72
CA THR A 82 -4.74 -17.40 6.21
C THR A 82 -3.65 -16.73 5.38
N ILE A 83 -3.90 -15.51 4.89
CA ILE A 83 -2.96 -14.67 4.16
C ILE A 83 -3.25 -13.20 4.47
N LEU A 84 -2.21 -12.39 4.55
CA LEU A 84 -2.33 -10.97 4.87
C LEU A 84 -1.93 -10.08 3.68
N CYS A 85 -2.46 -8.87 3.65
CA CYS A 85 -1.96 -7.79 2.81
C CYS A 85 -2.04 -6.44 3.54
N MET A 86 -1.19 -5.50 3.14
CA MET A 86 -1.17 -4.13 3.68
C MET A 86 -1.54 -3.14 2.60
N THR A 87 -2.50 -2.24 2.86
CA THR A 87 -2.90 -1.19 1.92
C THR A 87 -2.05 0.08 2.07
N CYS A 88 -0.77 -0.07 2.35
CA CYS A 88 0.17 1.02 2.57
C CYS A 88 1.54 0.70 1.96
N ASN A 89 1.94 1.40 0.90
CA ASN A 89 3.25 1.20 0.27
C ASN A 89 4.41 1.36 1.27
N THR A 90 4.41 2.44 2.04
CA THR A 90 5.48 2.75 2.99
C THR A 90 5.68 1.67 4.06
N ALA A 91 4.59 0.98 4.46
CA ALA A 91 4.68 -0.10 5.45
C ALA A 91 5.44 -1.33 4.93
N HIS A 92 5.54 -1.50 3.60
CA HIS A 92 6.29 -2.61 3.00
C HIS A 92 7.81 -2.53 3.24
N TYR A 93 8.31 -1.39 3.73
CA TYR A 93 9.67 -1.29 4.25
C TYR A 93 9.99 -2.39 5.28
N ALA A 94 9.04 -2.72 6.14
CA ALA A 94 9.19 -3.68 7.22
C ALA A 94 8.47 -5.02 6.98
N ILE A 95 8.07 -5.32 5.74
CA ILE A 95 7.24 -6.51 5.45
C ILE A 95 7.95 -7.81 5.86
N ASP A 96 9.26 -7.91 5.61
CA ASP A 96 10.04 -9.11 5.92
C ASP A 96 10.13 -9.34 7.44
N GLU A 97 10.30 -8.28 8.22
CA GLU A 97 10.31 -8.32 9.68
C GLU A 97 8.95 -8.72 10.25
N ILE A 98 7.87 -8.12 9.73
CA ILE A 98 6.50 -8.42 10.17
C ILE A 98 6.14 -9.87 9.83
N GLN A 99 6.49 -10.31 8.62
CA GLN A 99 6.24 -11.67 8.16
C GLN A 99 7.00 -12.71 9.01
N SER A 100 8.29 -12.46 9.27
CA SER A 100 9.14 -13.34 10.07
C SER A 100 8.62 -13.45 11.51
N SER A 101 8.20 -12.32 12.10
CA SER A 101 7.73 -12.28 13.50
C SER A 101 6.38 -12.95 13.70
N THR A 102 5.53 -13.00 12.68
CA THR A 102 4.16 -13.53 12.79
C THR A 102 3.99 -14.93 12.19
N GLY A 103 4.92 -15.32 11.32
CA GLY A 103 4.83 -16.55 10.52
C GLY A 103 3.67 -16.53 9.52
N MET A 104 3.05 -15.36 9.26
CA MET A 104 1.94 -15.23 8.33
C MET A 104 2.44 -14.94 6.91
N PRO A 105 1.89 -15.60 5.88
CA PRO A 105 2.19 -15.24 4.50
C PRO A 105 1.56 -13.87 4.15
N PHE A 106 2.31 -13.06 3.41
CA PHE A 106 1.87 -11.75 2.93
C PHE A 106 1.82 -11.68 1.40
N ILE A 107 0.78 -11.04 0.88
CA ILE A 107 0.80 -10.52 -0.48
C ILE A 107 1.58 -9.21 -0.43
N ASN A 108 2.74 -9.19 -1.07
CA ASN A 108 3.60 -8.02 -1.11
C ASN A 108 3.18 -7.11 -2.27
N LEU A 109 2.54 -5.99 -1.95
CA LEU A 109 2.03 -5.03 -2.93
C LEU A 109 3.12 -4.52 -3.89
N VAL A 110 4.34 -4.25 -3.39
CA VAL A 110 5.44 -3.71 -4.20
C VAL A 110 5.91 -4.76 -5.22
N SER A 111 6.08 -6.02 -4.78
CA SER A 111 6.39 -7.14 -5.66
C SER A 111 5.31 -7.35 -6.73
N GLU A 112 4.03 -7.29 -6.35
CA GLU A 112 2.94 -7.45 -7.31
C GLU A 112 2.90 -6.32 -8.36
N VAL A 113 3.23 -5.08 -7.98
CA VAL A 113 3.38 -3.96 -8.93
C VAL A 113 4.52 -4.25 -9.91
N VAL A 114 5.69 -4.68 -9.43
CA VAL A 114 6.84 -5.01 -10.31
C VAL A 114 6.50 -6.14 -11.26
N LYS A 115 5.83 -7.20 -10.78
CA LYS A 115 5.36 -8.30 -11.63
C LYS A 115 4.39 -7.84 -12.72
N ALA A 116 3.48 -6.91 -12.40
CA ALA A 116 2.56 -6.35 -13.37
C ALA A 116 3.30 -5.54 -14.45
N VAL A 117 4.24 -4.68 -14.04
CA VAL A 117 5.09 -3.90 -14.96
C VAL A 117 5.89 -4.81 -15.89
N LYS A 118 6.51 -5.85 -15.33
CA LYS A 118 7.26 -6.86 -16.10
C LYS A 118 6.39 -7.59 -17.11
N LYS A 119 5.18 -7.99 -16.70
CA LYS A 119 4.21 -8.66 -17.57
C LYS A 119 3.85 -7.80 -18.78
N ASP A 120 3.66 -6.50 -18.57
CA ASP A 120 3.31 -5.53 -19.61
C ASP A 120 4.55 -5.02 -20.37
N LYS A 121 5.77 -5.47 -20.00
CA LYS A 121 7.06 -5.19 -20.66
C LYS A 121 7.40 -3.70 -20.73
N TYR A 122 7.05 -2.91 -19.72
CA TYR A 122 7.45 -1.51 -19.65
C TYR A 122 8.95 -1.38 -19.35
N GLY A 123 9.73 -0.85 -20.30
CA GLY A 123 11.18 -0.67 -20.16
C GLY A 123 11.60 0.53 -19.32
N THR A 124 10.72 1.52 -19.16
CA THR A 124 10.94 2.71 -18.30
C THR A 124 9.73 2.97 -17.44
N VAL A 125 9.94 3.16 -16.14
CA VAL A 125 8.89 3.28 -15.13
C VAL A 125 9.12 4.51 -14.25
N GLY A 126 8.16 5.43 -14.24
CA GLY A 126 8.14 6.55 -13.31
C GLY A 126 7.53 6.13 -11.97
N ILE A 127 8.22 6.38 -10.87
CA ILE A 127 7.74 6.09 -9.51
C ILE A 127 7.21 7.35 -8.84
N MET A 128 5.91 7.39 -8.59
CA MET A 128 5.25 8.42 -7.80
C MET A 128 4.90 7.84 -6.42
N ALA A 129 5.73 8.13 -5.42
CA ALA A 129 5.59 7.59 -4.06
C ALA A 129 5.86 8.67 -3.00
N SER A 130 5.54 8.39 -1.74
CA SER A 130 5.91 9.28 -0.63
C SER A 130 7.42 9.36 -0.45
N SER A 131 7.92 10.47 0.08
CA SER A 131 9.36 10.68 0.34
C SER A 131 9.97 9.52 1.14
N GLY A 132 9.29 9.00 2.16
CA GLY A 132 9.79 7.86 2.93
C GLY A 132 9.92 6.58 2.09
N SER A 133 9.03 6.35 1.11
CA SER A 133 9.16 5.21 0.21
C SER A 133 10.30 5.38 -0.79
N VAL A 134 10.56 6.60 -1.25
CA VAL A 134 11.69 6.92 -2.14
C VAL A 134 13.01 6.78 -1.40
N GLN A 135 13.15 7.40 -0.23
CA GLN A 135 14.37 7.37 0.61
C GLN A 135 14.79 5.96 1.02
N THR A 136 13.85 5.05 1.15
CA THR A 136 14.13 3.65 1.52
C THR A 136 14.39 2.73 0.33
N ASN A 137 14.39 3.25 -0.89
CA ASN A 137 14.62 2.51 -2.13
C ASN A 137 13.75 1.24 -2.23
N ILE A 138 12.51 1.33 -1.72
CA ILE A 138 11.68 0.14 -1.60
C ILE A 138 11.33 -0.45 -2.96
N TYR A 139 11.07 0.38 -3.98
CA TYR A 139 10.80 -0.08 -5.34
C TYR A 139 12.07 -0.58 -6.05
N ASP A 140 13.20 0.14 -5.91
CA ASP A 140 14.48 -0.24 -6.53
C ASP A 140 14.89 -1.65 -6.15
N LYS A 141 14.75 -1.99 -4.86
CA LYS A 141 15.05 -3.31 -4.31
C LYS A 141 14.28 -4.44 -5.02
N TYR A 142 12.97 -4.22 -5.26
CA TYR A 142 12.14 -5.20 -5.93
C TYR A 142 12.34 -5.22 -7.45
N PHE A 143 12.53 -4.07 -8.09
CA PHE A 143 12.87 -4.02 -9.51
C PHE A 143 14.21 -4.71 -9.79
N GLN A 144 15.25 -4.42 -9.01
CA GLN A 144 16.54 -5.07 -9.14
C GLN A 144 16.44 -6.60 -9.02
N LYS A 145 15.58 -7.10 -8.13
CA LYS A 145 15.38 -8.52 -7.91
C LYS A 145 14.52 -9.20 -8.99
N GLU A 146 13.45 -8.57 -9.43
CA GLU A 146 12.39 -9.20 -10.21
C GLU A 146 12.36 -8.75 -11.67
N TYR A 147 12.82 -7.51 -11.97
CA TYR A 147 12.86 -6.94 -13.31
C TYR A 147 13.99 -5.93 -13.47
N PRO A 148 15.27 -6.38 -13.41
CA PRO A 148 16.45 -5.50 -13.47
C PRO A 148 16.62 -4.75 -14.78
N GLU A 149 15.98 -5.17 -15.85
CA GLU A 149 16.06 -4.52 -17.17
C GLU A 149 15.26 -3.20 -17.23
N ALA A 150 14.31 -3.00 -16.32
CA ALA A 150 13.51 -1.78 -16.30
C ALA A 150 14.31 -0.60 -15.73
N LYS A 151 14.28 0.52 -16.46
CA LYS A 151 14.81 1.78 -15.97
C LYS A 151 13.79 2.45 -15.04
N ILE A 152 14.18 2.71 -13.81
CA ILE A 152 13.36 3.46 -12.85
C ILE A 152 13.74 4.94 -12.94
N ILE A 153 12.74 5.81 -12.94
CA ILE A 153 12.89 7.25 -12.83
C ILE A 153 12.04 7.79 -11.69
N TYR A 154 12.57 8.78 -10.99
CA TYR A 154 11.90 9.47 -9.90
C TYR A 154 11.70 10.95 -10.26
N PRO A 155 10.73 11.63 -9.65
CA PRO A 155 10.61 13.07 -9.75
C PRO A 155 11.87 13.79 -9.24
N SER A 156 12.12 15.02 -9.69
CA SER A 156 13.12 15.89 -9.04
C SER A 156 12.75 16.17 -7.57
N ASP A 157 13.69 16.65 -6.77
CA ASP A 157 13.43 16.96 -5.35
C ASP A 157 12.30 17.97 -5.17
N GLU A 158 12.20 18.95 -6.07
CA GLU A 158 11.12 19.93 -6.08
C GLU A 158 9.77 19.26 -6.37
N MET A 159 9.69 18.46 -7.42
CA MET A 159 8.49 17.70 -7.77
C MET A 159 8.12 16.66 -6.70
N GLN A 160 9.13 16.05 -6.04
CA GLN A 160 8.87 15.11 -4.94
C GLN A 160 8.22 15.82 -3.74
N SER A 161 8.58 17.06 -3.46
CA SER A 161 7.94 17.86 -2.41
C SER A 161 6.48 18.14 -2.73
N GLU A 162 6.18 18.52 -3.97
CA GLU A 162 4.82 18.72 -4.46
C GLU A 162 4.00 17.40 -4.43
N LEU A 163 4.59 16.30 -4.87
CA LEU A 163 3.97 14.97 -4.82
C LEU A 163 3.60 14.59 -3.38
N THR A 164 4.50 14.82 -2.43
CA THR A 164 4.25 14.55 -1.01
C THR A 164 3.11 15.41 -0.48
N ARG A 165 3.05 16.70 -0.86
CA ARG A 165 1.93 17.60 -0.54
C ARG A 165 0.60 17.05 -1.09
N GLY A 166 0.59 16.58 -2.33
CA GLY A 166 -0.57 15.95 -2.96
C GLY A 166 -1.05 14.70 -2.21
N ILE A 167 -0.13 13.83 -1.80
CA ILE A 167 -0.44 12.62 -1.01
C ILE A 167 -1.05 12.97 0.36
N ILE A 168 -0.53 14.02 1.02
CA ILE A 168 -1.08 14.50 2.29
C ILE A 168 -2.48 15.07 2.07
N ASN A 169 -2.70 15.81 1.00
CA ASN A 169 -4.00 16.41 0.69
C ASN A 169 -5.08 15.38 0.38
N ILE A 170 -4.74 14.22 -0.22
CA ILE A 170 -5.68 13.11 -0.36
C ILE A 170 -6.25 12.68 1.00
N LYS A 171 -5.40 12.60 2.03
CA LYS A 171 -5.83 12.19 3.38
C LYS A 171 -6.72 13.23 4.07
N ASN A 172 -6.63 14.47 3.64
CA ASN A 172 -7.29 15.61 4.27
C ASN A 172 -8.29 16.33 3.35
N ILE A 173 -8.76 15.68 2.29
CA ILE A 173 -9.58 16.30 1.24
C ILE A 173 -10.80 17.07 1.79
N ASN A 174 -11.39 16.59 2.89
CA ASN A 174 -12.53 17.25 3.52
C ASN A 174 -12.16 18.47 4.37
N ARG A 175 -10.87 18.62 4.72
CA ARG A 175 -10.35 19.80 5.45
C ARG A 175 -9.97 20.95 4.52
N PHE A 176 -9.82 20.68 3.25
CA PHE A 176 -9.35 21.62 2.24
C PHE A 176 -10.45 21.96 1.22
N SER A 177 -11.70 22.08 1.70
CA SER A 177 -12.84 22.46 0.83
C SER A 177 -12.66 23.83 0.18
N SER A 178 -11.81 24.70 0.76
CA SER A 178 -11.46 26.02 0.22
C SER A 178 -10.26 26.01 -0.75
N LEU A 179 -9.64 24.85 -1.00
CA LEU A 179 -8.50 24.77 -1.91
C LEU A 179 -8.93 25.05 -3.36
N THR A 180 -8.10 25.81 -4.06
CA THR A 180 -8.18 25.99 -5.51
C THR A 180 -7.95 24.65 -6.23
N ASP A 181 -8.34 24.58 -7.49
CA ASP A 181 -8.17 23.34 -8.27
C ASP A 181 -6.70 22.92 -8.41
N SER A 182 -5.75 23.88 -8.42
CA SER A 182 -4.30 23.63 -8.43
C SER A 182 -3.76 23.07 -7.11
N GLU A 183 -4.44 23.31 -6.00
CA GLU A 183 -4.05 22.83 -4.67
C GLU A 183 -4.68 21.48 -4.32
N ARG A 184 -5.70 21.06 -5.08
CA ARG A 184 -6.30 19.75 -4.92
C ARG A 184 -5.36 18.64 -5.43
N PRO A 185 -5.41 17.43 -4.85
CA PRO A 185 -4.51 16.33 -5.26
C PRO A 185 -4.46 16.11 -6.76
N LYS A 186 -5.62 16.16 -7.44
CA LYS A 186 -5.68 15.99 -8.89
C LYS A 186 -4.95 17.09 -9.66
N GLY A 187 -5.01 18.34 -9.19
CA GLY A 187 -4.28 19.46 -9.79
C GLY A 187 -2.77 19.32 -9.58
N ILE A 188 -2.35 19.00 -8.35
CA ILE A 188 -0.94 18.78 -8.00
C ILE A 188 -0.33 17.68 -8.88
N PHE A 189 -0.98 16.50 -8.97
CA PHE A 189 -0.45 15.36 -9.72
C PHE A 189 -0.42 15.53 -11.23
N LYS A 190 -1.08 16.54 -11.77
CA LYS A 190 -0.96 16.88 -13.20
C LYS A 190 0.33 17.65 -13.52
N ASN A 191 0.94 18.27 -12.52
CA ASN A 191 2.13 19.10 -12.66
C ASN A 191 3.42 18.36 -12.25
N VAL A 192 3.31 17.16 -11.68
CA VAL A 192 4.40 16.24 -11.38
C VAL A 192 4.61 15.25 -12.52
#